data_9d3760e0d1984ba7e03f15720e2accd6
#
_entry.id   9d3760e0d1984ba7e03f15720e2accd6
#
_cell.length_a   1.000
_cell.length_b   1.000
_cell.length_c   1.000
_cell.angle_alpha   90.00
_cell.angle_beta   90.00
_cell.angle_gamma   90.00
#
_symmetry.space_group_name_H-M   'P 1'
#
loop_
_entity.id
_entity.type
_entity.pdbx_description
1 polymer ?
#
loop_
_entity_poly.entity_id
_entity_poly.type
_entity_poly.pdbx_seq_one_letter_code
_entity_poly.pdbx_strand_id
1 'polypeptide(L)'
;DFCLSRGLGDVYKRQKDDWGDLIVGKGAANTGVYGFAFRTAEAYLNRAEANAELGHTDLALDDIEHLRKYRFEVEVPITVSTKTDVIQLVRQERRFELCFEQHRWFDLRRWDRPRIEHIYTTDMNSSQKVKFVLEENDKAYTLPLPVEVKEFDYNLENINRPERKGVIVQ
;
A
#
# COMPACT_ATOMS: atom_id res chain seq x y z
N ASP A 1 -2.51 12.88 4.56
CA ASP A 1 -2.06 13.26 5.91
C ASP A 1 -2.68 12.42 7.03
N PHE A 2 -3.79 11.74 6.78
CA PHE A 2 -4.49 10.93 7.79
C PHE A 2 -3.77 9.61 8.12
N CYS A 3 -2.94 9.10 7.23
CA CYS A 3 -2.17 7.87 7.43
C CYS A 3 -1.09 8.00 8.51
N LEU A 4 -0.69 9.22 8.82
CA LEU A 4 0.42 9.52 9.74
C LEU A 4 -0.02 9.79 11.19
N SER A 5 -1.31 10.04 11.45
CA SER A 5 -1.64 10.66 12.72
C SER A 5 -2.12 9.74 13.85
N ARG A 6 -2.72 8.58 13.60
CA ARG A 6 -3.20 7.75 14.70
C ARG A 6 -3.00 6.23 14.53
N GLY A 7 -3.29 5.63 13.36
CA GLY A 7 -3.11 4.20 13.17
C GLY A 7 -1.65 3.76 13.12
N LEU A 8 -0.79 4.57 12.49
CA LEU A 8 0.65 4.30 12.43
C LEU A 8 1.36 4.54 13.77
N GLY A 9 0.92 5.52 14.55
CA GLY A 9 1.55 5.81 15.84
C GLY A 9 1.50 4.62 16.79
N ASP A 10 0.38 3.92 16.86
CA ASP A 10 0.22 2.76 17.75
C ASP A 10 0.85 1.50 17.17
N VAL A 11 0.81 1.29 15.85
CA VAL A 11 1.52 0.20 15.19
C VAL A 11 3.02 0.41 15.29
N TYR A 12 3.52 1.63 15.09
CA TYR A 12 4.94 1.98 15.26
C TYR A 12 5.38 1.90 16.73
N LYS A 13 4.52 2.28 17.66
CA LYS A 13 4.82 2.22 19.08
C LYS A 13 4.92 0.77 19.57
N ARG A 14 3.99 -0.09 19.16
CA ARG A 14 4.07 -1.53 19.45
C ARG A 14 5.26 -2.18 18.75
N GLN A 15 5.53 -1.84 17.50
CA GLN A 15 6.70 -2.33 16.79
C GLN A 15 8.01 -1.85 17.42
N LYS A 16 8.04 -0.64 17.98
CA LYS A 16 9.22 -0.13 18.67
C LYS A 16 9.43 -0.81 20.02
N ASP A 17 8.37 -1.11 20.74
CA ASP A 17 8.47 -1.73 22.06
C ASP A 17 8.80 -3.23 21.95
N ASP A 18 8.24 -3.93 20.96
CA ASP A 18 8.46 -5.36 20.74
C ASP A 18 9.60 -5.66 19.75
N TRP A 19 10.03 -4.68 18.94
CA TRP A 19 10.90 -4.88 17.78
C TRP A 19 12.04 -3.86 17.69
N GLY A 20 12.13 -2.93 18.62
CA GLY A 20 13.18 -1.92 18.63
C GLY A 20 14.59 -2.52 18.56
N ASP A 21 14.76 -3.68 19.16
CA ASP A 21 16.02 -4.42 19.11
C ASP A 21 16.17 -5.28 17.84
N LEU A 22 15.08 -5.64 17.19
CA LEU A 22 15.08 -6.47 15.98
C LEU A 22 15.24 -5.63 14.70
N ILE A 23 14.62 -4.45 14.62
CA ILE A 23 14.69 -3.58 13.45
C ILE A 23 15.92 -2.68 13.48
N VAL A 24 16.32 -2.22 14.65
CA VAL A 24 17.53 -1.38 14.85
C VAL A 24 18.73 -2.26 15.27
N GLY A 25 18.56 -3.55 15.22
CA GLY A 25 19.50 -4.64 15.35
C GLY A 25 20.84 -4.31 15.94
N LYS A 26 20.92 -4.33 17.23
CA LYS A 26 22.22 -4.62 17.85
C LYS A 26 22.56 -6.07 17.57
N GLY A 27 23.07 -6.35 16.40
CA GLY A 27 23.81 -7.55 16.15
C GLY A 27 23.29 -8.60 15.18
N ALA A 28 22.11 -8.46 14.63
CA ALA A 28 21.68 -9.37 13.57
C ALA A 28 21.40 -8.58 12.29
N ALA A 29 22.40 -8.46 11.47
CA ALA A 29 22.35 -7.76 10.20
C ALA A 29 21.24 -8.23 9.23
N ASN A 30 20.48 -9.25 9.59
CA ASN A 30 19.48 -9.87 8.74
C ASN A 30 18.07 -9.96 9.34
N THR A 31 17.86 -9.49 10.56
CA THR A 31 16.55 -9.61 11.19
C THR A 31 15.53 -8.58 10.68
N GLY A 32 15.98 -7.49 10.10
CA GLY A 32 15.10 -6.53 9.43
C GLY A 32 14.42 -7.04 8.15
N VAL A 33 14.79 -8.23 7.69
CA VAL A 33 14.21 -8.85 6.48
C VAL A 33 12.94 -9.62 6.81
N TYR A 34 12.73 -10.00 8.05
CA TYR A 34 11.55 -10.74 8.45
C TYR A 34 10.45 -9.78 8.95
N GLY A 35 9.89 -9.02 8.01
CA GLY A 35 8.59 -8.40 8.25
C GLY A 35 7.57 -9.49 8.59
N PHE A 36 6.53 -9.15 9.34
CA PHE A 36 5.43 -10.07 9.58
C PHE A 36 4.86 -10.51 8.25
N ALA A 37 4.87 -11.81 7.98
CA ALA A 37 4.23 -12.35 6.80
C ALA A 37 2.71 -12.13 6.83
N PHE A 38 2.12 -12.16 8.03
CA PHE A 38 0.69 -12.00 8.24
C PHE A 38 0.39 -11.37 9.59
N ARG A 39 -0.64 -10.51 9.63
CA ARG A 39 -1.24 -10.02 10.85
C ARG A 39 -2.77 -10.07 10.77
N THR A 40 -3.43 -10.12 11.92
CA THR A 40 -4.89 -10.28 12.01
C THR A 40 -5.66 -9.24 11.20
N ALA A 41 -5.20 -7.98 11.18
CA ALA A 41 -5.84 -6.93 10.41
C ALA A 41 -5.86 -7.26 8.90
N GLU A 42 -4.81 -7.87 8.35
CA GLU A 42 -4.80 -8.30 6.95
C GLU A 42 -5.86 -9.38 6.69
N ALA A 43 -6.06 -10.32 7.62
CA ALA A 43 -7.09 -11.34 7.48
C ALA A 43 -8.51 -10.74 7.43
N TYR A 44 -8.80 -9.76 8.29
CA TYR A 44 -10.06 -9.02 8.23
C TYR A 44 -10.22 -8.28 6.89
N LEU A 45 -9.20 -7.58 6.42
CA LEU A 45 -9.23 -6.86 5.16
C LEU A 45 -9.38 -7.79 3.95
N ASN A 46 -8.74 -8.96 3.96
CA ASN A 46 -8.90 -9.97 2.92
C ASN A 46 -10.34 -10.49 2.89
N ARG A 47 -10.95 -10.73 4.06
CA ARG A 47 -12.33 -11.20 4.16
C ARG A 47 -13.31 -10.10 3.75
N ALA A 48 -13.10 -8.86 4.19
CA ALA A 48 -13.90 -7.71 3.79
C ALA A 48 -13.89 -7.51 2.27
N GLU A 49 -12.72 -7.61 1.65
CA GLU A 49 -12.59 -7.48 0.20
C GLU A 49 -13.32 -8.61 -0.54
N ALA A 50 -13.16 -9.86 -0.09
CA ALA A 50 -13.86 -10.99 -0.69
C ALA A 50 -15.38 -10.84 -0.56
N ASN A 51 -15.89 -10.44 0.61
CA ASN A 51 -17.30 -10.19 0.84
C ASN A 51 -17.84 -9.06 -0.06
N ALA A 52 -17.10 -7.94 -0.17
CA ALA A 52 -17.48 -6.83 -1.03
C ALA A 52 -17.56 -7.23 -2.50
N GLU A 53 -16.59 -7.99 -3.01
CA GLU A 53 -16.58 -8.48 -4.39
C GLU A 53 -17.74 -9.46 -4.68
N LEU A 54 -18.10 -10.30 -3.70
CA LEU A 54 -19.26 -11.19 -3.78
C LEU A 54 -20.60 -10.46 -3.63
N GLY A 55 -20.61 -9.18 -3.24
CA GLY A 55 -21.82 -8.38 -3.03
C GLY A 55 -22.43 -8.52 -1.63
N HIS A 56 -21.71 -9.17 -0.71
CA HIS A 56 -22.08 -9.25 0.72
C HIS A 56 -21.59 -7.98 1.44
N THR A 57 -22.19 -6.84 1.10
CA THR A 57 -21.75 -5.52 1.56
C THR A 57 -21.78 -5.39 3.07
N ASP A 58 -22.81 -5.91 3.72
CA ASP A 58 -22.96 -5.82 5.17
C ASP A 58 -21.82 -6.54 5.89
N LEU A 59 -21.47 -7.76 5.46
CA LEU A 59 -20.37 -8.52 6.05
C LEU A 59 -19.01 -7.85 5.80
N ALA A 60 -18.85 -7.17 4.67
CA ALA A 60 -17.64 -6.41 4.41
C ALA A 60 -17.52 -5.19 5.33
N LEU A 61 -18.63 -4.49 5.56
CA LEU A 61 -18.67 -3.34 6.45
C LEU A 61 -18.45 -3.72 7.91
N ASP A 62 -19.03 -4.83 8.38
CA ASP A 62 -18.80 -5.37 9.72
C ASP A 62 -17.30 -5.58 10.00
N ASP A 63 -16.56 -6.13 9.03
CA ASP A 63 -15.12 -6.32 9.16
C ASP A 63 -14.35 -5.00 9.25
N ILE A 64 -14.74 -4.01 8.46
CA ILE A 64 -14.13 -2.67 8.48
C ILE A 64 -14.44 -1.95 9.80
N GLU A 65 -15.69 -1.99 10.27
CA GLU A 65 -16.08 -1.41 11.54
C GLU A 65 -15.33 -2.06 12.70
N HIS A 66 -15.19 -3.40 12.67
CA HIS A 66 -14.41 -4.12 13.65
C HIS A 66 -12.96 -3.60 13.73
N LEU A 67 -12.29 -3.40 12.57
CA LEU A 67 -10.94 -2.84 12.55
C LEU A 67 -10.91 -1.41 13.08
N ARG A 68 -11.83 -0.56 12.63
CA ARG A 68 -11.90 0.86 13.02
C ARG A 68 -12.07 1.04 14.52
N LYS A 69 -12.86 0.18 15.16
CA LYS A 69 -13.06 0.19 16.62
C LYS A 69 -11.75 0.13 17.42
N TYR A 70 -10.72 -0.51 16.88
CA TYR A 70 -9.41 -0.60 17.53
C TYR A 70 -8.40 0.46 17.03
N ARG A 71 -8.80 1.33 16.11
CA ARG A 71 -7.93 2.34 15.51
C ARG A 71 -8.34 3.77 15.87
N PHE A 72 -9.62 3.97 16.11
CA PHE A 72 -10.18 5.29 16.41
C PHE A 72 -10.70 5.35 17.84
N GLU A 73 -10.43 6.45 18.52
CA GLU A 73 -10.99 6.73 19.84
C GLU A 73 -12.47 7.09 19.76
N VAL A 74 -12.87 7.70 18.66
CA VAL A 74 -14.25 8.10 18.38
C VAL A 74 -14.73 7.32 17.17
N GLU A 75 -15.90 6.76 17.27
CA GLU A 75 -16.54 6.01 16.20
C GLU A 75 -16.77 6.90 14.98
N VAL A 76 -16.26 6.48 13.84
CA VAL A 76 -16.43 7.16 12.55
C VAL A 76 -17.45 6.39 11.75
N PRO A 77 -18.68 6.92 11.57
CA PRO A 77 -19.73 6.20 10.90
C PRO A 77 -19.39 5.95 9.43
N ILE A 78 -19.75 4.77 8.95
CA ILE A 78 -19.66 4.40 7.55
C ILE A 78 -20.99 4.75 6.89
N THR A 79 -20.95 5.57 5.83
CA THR A 79 -22.14 6.05 5.12
C THR A 79 -22.34 5.43 3.74
N VAL A 80 -21.43 4.55 3.31
CA VAL A 80 -21.47 3.89 2.00
C VAL A 80 -22.30 2.61 2.06
N SER A 81 -23.07 2.32 1.02
CA SER A 81 -23.93 1.14 0.94
C SER A 81 -23.91 0.45 -0.42
N THR A 82 -23.47 1.13 -1.47
CA THR A 82 -23.41 0.47 -2.79
C THR A 82 -22.20 -0.46 -2.86
N LYS A 83 -22.33 -1.56 -3.60
CA LYS A 83 -21.22 -2.51 -3.78
C LYS A 83 -19.93 -1.81 -4.22
N THR A 84 -20.03 -0.90 -5.18
CA THR A 84 -18.86 -0.18 -5.71
C THR A 84 -18.19 0.67 -4.64
N ASP A 85 -18.97 1.41 -3.85
CA ASP A 85 -18.45 2.28 -2.81
C ASP A 85 -17.85 1.48 -1.66
N VAL A 86 -18.46 0.32 -1.31
CA VAL A 86 -17.92 -0.59 -0.30
C VAL A 86 -16.57 -1.17 -0.75
N ILE A 87 -16.44 -1.60 -2.02
CA ILE A 87 -15.16 -2.06 -2.56
C ILE A 87 -14.09 -0.95 -2.46
N GLN A 88 -14.44 0.28 -2.83
CA GLN A 88 -13.50 1.41 -2.73
C GLN A 88 -13.12 1.71 -1.27
N LEU A 89 -14.08 1.66 -0.37
CA LEU A 89 -13.82 1.82 1.06
C LEU A 89 -12.85 0.75 1.57
N VAL A 90 -13.11 -0.52 1.29
CA VAL A 90 -12.23 -1.62 1.71
C VAL A 90 -10.81 -1.47 1.16
N ARG A 91 -10.69 -1.10 -0.12
CA ARG A 91 -9.38 -0.84 -0.76
C ARG A 91 -8.66 0.35 -0.11
N GLN A 92 -9.41 1.36 0.32
CA GLN A 92 -8.85 2.51 1.03
C GLN A 92 -8.40 2.15 2.45
N GLU A 93 -9.22 1.42 3.20
CA GLU A 93 -8.86 0.93 4.53
C GLU A 93 -7.63 0.03 4.48
N ARG A 94 -7.56 -0.86 3.49
CA ARG A 94 -6.39 -1.71 3.27
C ARG A 94 -5.13 -0.87 3.00
N ARG A 95 -5.24 0.18 2.20
CA ARG A 95 -4.13 1.10 1.94
C ARG A 95 -3.63 1.79 3.20
N PHE A 96 -4.54 2.18 4.10
CA PHE A 96 -4.18 2.87 5.32
C PHE A 96 -3.63 1.91 6.37
N GLU A 97 -4.27 0.78 6.57
CA GLU A 97 -3.91 -0.19 7.60
C GLU A 97 -2.57 -0.87 7.30
N LEU A 98 -2.30 -1.21 6.03
CA LEU A 98 -1.08 -1.88 5.59
C LEU A 98 -0.03 -0.92 4.99
N CYS A 99 -0.09 0.34 5.40
CA CYS A 99 0.84 1.36 4.94
C CYS A 99 2.28 1.00 5.37
N PHE A 100 3.24 1.13 4.45
CA PHE A 100 4.66 0.74 4.61
C PHE A 100 4.95 -0.76 4.80
N GLU A 101 3.94 -1.62 4.68
CA GLU A 101 4.10 -3.08 4.76
C GLU A 101 4.28 -3.74 3.37
N GLN A 102 4.63 -2.97 2.36
CA GLN A 102 4.95 -3.39 0.98
C GLN A 102 3.77 -4.01 0.20
N HIS A 103 2.55 -4.01 0.74
CA HIS A 103 1.36 -4.59 0.09
C HIS A 103 0.88 -3.77 -1.12
N ARG A 104 1.05 -2.43 -1.08
CA ARG A 104 0.44 -1.50 -2.04
C ARG A 104 0.71 -1.83 -3.50
N TRP A 105 1.94 -2.22 -3.83
CA TRP A 105 2.31 -2.55 -5.21
C TRP A 105 1.57 -3.77 -5.73
N PHE A 106 1.47 -4.81 -4.91
CA PHE A 106 0.76 -6.05 -5.26
C PHE A 106 -0.75 -5.79 -5.37
N ASP A 107 -1.31 -4.99 -4.47
CA ASP A 107 -2.71 -4.58 -4.51
C ASP A 107 -3.05 -3.83 -5.79
N LEU A 108 -2.26 -2.83 -6.16
CA LEU A 108 -2.45 -2.09 -7.41
C LEU A 108 -2.39 -2.99 -8.65
N ARG A 109 -1.50 -3.98 -8.64
CA ARG A 109 -1.39 -4.93 -9.77
C ARG A 109 -2.62 -5.83 -9.91
N ARG A 110 -3.23 -6.24 -8.81
CA ARG A 110 -4.43 -7.07 -8.81
C ARG A 110 -5.73 -6.25 -8.94
N TRP A 111 -5.69 -4.95 -8.67
CA TRP A 111 -6.81 -4.01 -8.81
C TRP A 111 -6.73 -3.24 -10.14
N ASP A 112 -6.70 -3.97 -11.24
CA ASP A 112 -6.78 -3.42 -12.61
C ASP A 112 -5.68 -2.45 -13.02
N ARG A 113 -4.56 -2.38 -12.29
CA ARG A 113 -3.40 -1.55 -12.62
C ARG A 113 -3.79 -0.10 -12.95
N PRO A 114 -4.40 0.62 -12.01
CA PRO A 114 -5.02 1.91 -12.26
C PRO A 114 -3.98 2.96 -12.65
N ARG A 115 -4.46 4.01 -13.32
CA ARG A 115 -3.67 5.21 -13.54
C ARG A 115 -3.39 5.90 -12.19
N ILE A 116 -2.14 6.29 -11.97
CA ILE A 116 -1.71 6.95 -10.73
C ILE A 116 -0.94 8.22 -11.10
N GLU A 117 -1.27 9.31 -10.43
CA GLU A 117 -0.53 10.56 -10.51
C GLU A 117 0.14 10.86 -9.17
N HIS A 118 1.38 11.28 -9.23
CA HIS A 118 2.09 11.84 -8.09
C HIS A 118 2.69 13.19 -8.45
N ILE A 119 2.44 14.17 -7.58
CA ILE A 119 3.03 15.49 -7.66
C ILE A 119 3.99 15.62 -6.49
N TYR A 120 5.22 15.97 -6.78
CA TYR A 120 6.20 16.19 -5.74
C TYR A 120 6.98 17.49 -5.99
N THR A 121 7.52 18.07 -4.93
CA THR A 121 8.36 19.25 -4.98
C THR A 121 9.82 18.82 -5.06
N THR A 122 10.55 19.30 -6.05
CA THR A 122 11.96 18.90 -6.31
C THR A 122 12.92 19.33 -5.21
N ASP A 123 12.59 20.41 -4.52
CA ASP A 123 13.37 20.96 -3.42
C ASP A 123 12.41 21.55 -2.39
N MET A 124 12.77 21.45 -1.11
CA MET A 124 11.97 21.99 0.00
C MET A 124 11.75 23.50 -0.10
N ASN A 125 12.68 24.22 -0.74
CA ASN A 125 12.63 25.67 -0.93
C ASN A 125 12.07 26.09 -2.30
N SER A 126 11.72 25.13 -3.15
CA SER A 126 11.19 25.39 -4.49
C SER A 126 9.68 25.36 -4.48
N SER A 127 9.06 26.34 -5.14
CA SER A 127 7.63 26.29 -5.48
C SER A 127 7.35 25.40 -6.68
N GLN A 128 8.39 24.93 -7.38
CA GLN A 128 8.25 24.11 -8.57
C GLN A 128 7.80 22.71 -8.23
N LYS A 129 6.68 22.30 -8.80
CA LYS A 129 6.12 20.98 -8.65
C LYS A 129 6.32 20.18 -9.94
N VAL A 130 6.61 18.91 -9.79
CA VAL A 130 6.77 17.98 -10.91
C VAL A 130 5.76 16.85 -10.76
N LYS A 131 4.97 16.63 -11.80
CA LYS A 131 3.97 15.57 -11.88
C LYS A 131 4.54 14.39 -12.64
N PHE A 132 4.45 13.21 -12.03
CA PHE A 132 4.71 11.92 -12.66
C PHE A 132 3.42 11.14 -12.79
N VAL A 133 3.24 10.50 -13.93
CA VAL A 133 2.04 9.71 -14.23
C VAL A 133 2.47 8.28 -14.53
N LEU A 134 1.81 7.34 -13.87
CA LEU A 134 1.78 5.94 -14.23
C LEU A 134 0.44 5.71 -14.94
N GLU A 135 0.46 5.38 -16.22
CA GLU A 135 -0.77 5.16 -16.96
C GLU A 135 -1.43 3.83 -16.57
N GLU A 136 -2.71 3.71 -16.87
CA GLU A 136 -3.44 2.46 -16.67
C GLU A 136 -2.79 1.34 -17.49
N ASN A 137 -2.64 0.16 -16.88
CA ASN A 137 -1.99 -1.01 -17.49
C ASN A 137 -0.55 -0.77 -18.01
N ASP A 138 0.11 0.25 -17.52
CA ASP A 138 1.48 0.56 -17.92
C ASP A 138 2.43 -0.65 -17.71
N LYS A 139 3.36 -0.83 -18.64
CA LYS A 139 4.38 -1.89 -18.56
C LYS A 139 5.24 -1.83 -17.30
N ALA A 140 5.34 -0.68 -16.66
CA ALA A 140 6.08 -0.54 -15.41
C ALA A 140 5.39 -1.21 -14.21
N TYR A 141 4.15 -1.62 -14.30
CA TYR A 141 3.54 -2.50 -13.30
C TYR A 141 4.22 -3.88 -13.21
N THR A 142 5.02 -4.24 -14.21
CA THR A 142 5.89 -5.42 -14.15
C THR A 142 7.31 -4.99 -13.78
N LEU A 143 7.85 -5.59 -12.72
CA LEU A 143 9.23 -5.30 -12.31
C LEU A 143 10.23 -5.82 -13.36
N PRO A 144 11.36 -5.13 -13.58
CA PRO A 144 12.40 -5.61 -14.47
C PRO A 144 13.05 -6.87 -13.87
N LEU A 145 13.61 -7.68 -14.72
CA LEU A 145 14.48 -8.75 -14.27
C LEU A 145 15.74 -8.15 -13.63
N PRO A 146 16.18 -8.66 -12.48
CA PRO A 146 17.46 -8.26 -11.89
C PRO A 146 18.61 -8.47 -12.86
N VAL A 147 19.63 -7.61 -12.76
CA VAL A 147 20.79 -7.68 -13.65
C VAL A 147 21.50 -9.03 -13.52
N GLU A 148 21.62 -9.50 -12.29
CA GLU A 148 22.28 -10.77 -11.95
C GLU A 148 21.61 -11.96 -12.63
N VAL A 149 20.26 -11.97 -12.73
CA VAL A 149 19.51 -13.03 -13.43
C VAL A 149 19.81 -13.01 -14.93
N LYS A 150 19.97 -11.82 -15.53
CA LYS A 150 20.30 -11.68 -16.95
C LYS A 150 21.74 -12.07 -17.27
N GLU A 151 22.63 -11.98 -16.32
CA GLU A 151 24.02 -12.44 -16.48
C GLU A 151 24.13 -13.97 -16.56
N PHE A 152 23.16 -14.69 -15.98
CA PHE A 152 23.09 -16.15 -16.09
C PHE A 152 22.44 -16.65 -17.36
N ASP A 153 21.50 -15.88 -17.91
CA ASP A 153 20.79 -16.26 -19.16
C ASP A 153 20.65 -15.05 -20.09
N TYR A 154 21.49 -15.01 -21.09
CA TYR A 154 21.53 -13.93 -22.09
C TYR A 154 20.31 -13.89 -23.02
N ASN A 155 19.47 -14.94 -23.03
CA ASN A 155 18.24 -14.98 -23.81
C ASN A 155 17.08 -14.27 -23.10
N LEU A 156 17.25 -13.91 -21.84
CA LEU A 156 16.23 -13.19 -21.09
C LEU A 156 16.22 -11.71 -21.46
N GLU A 157 15.13 -11.27 -22.04
CA GLU A 157 14.90 -9.87 -22.35
C GLU A 157 14.09 -9.18 -21.25
N ASN A 158 14.49 -7.96 -20.92
CA ASN A 158 13.69 -7.10 -20.06
C ASN A 158 12.49 -6.53 -20.81
N ILE A 159 11.39 -6.33 -20.08
CA ILE A 159 10.27 -5.58 -20.60
C ILE A 159 10.74 -4.16 -20.89
N ASN A 160 10.56 -3.73 -22.15
CA ASN A 160 10.83 -2.35 -22.53
C ASN A 160 9.83 -1.43 -21.80
N ARG A 161 10.35 -0.64 -20.88
CA ARG A 161 9.59 0.33 -20.10
C ARG A 161 9.74 1.72 -20.72
N PRO A 162 8.65 2.46 -20.89
CA PRO A 162 8.76 3.83 -21.34
C PRO A 162 9.51 4.68 -20.31
N GLU A 163 10.43 5.52 -20.79
CA GLU A 163 11.05 6.52 -19.94
C GLU A 163 10.01 7.51 -19.46
N ARG A 164 10.02 7.81 -18.15
CA ARG A 164 9.07 8.75 -17.55
C ARG A 164 9.75 10.06 -17.30
N LYS A 165 9.28 11.07 -18.00
CA LYS A 165 9.67 12.45 -17.76
C LYS A 165 8.61 13.12 -16.90
N GLY A 166 9.06 13.72 -15.81
CA GLY A 166 8.19 14.55 -15.00
C GLY A 166 7.75 15.80 -15.78
N VAL A 167 6.49 16.16 -15.64
CA VAL A 167 5.93 17.37 -16.23
C VAL A 167 5.87 18.44 -15.13
N ILE A 168 6.48 19.61 -15.40
CA ILE A 168 6.40 20.73 -14.50
C ILE A 168 4.95 21.23 -14.46
N VAL A 169 4.40 21.34 -13.26
CA VAL A 169 3.06 21.88 -13.01
C VAL A 169 3.19 23.09 -12.10
N GLN A 170 2.43 24.13 -12.40
CA GLN A 170 2.41 25.39 -11.61
C GLN A 170 1.56 25.22 -10.36
#